data_d6d14f3409347540a965702d821284d7
#
_entry.id   d6d14f3409347540a965702d821284d7
#
_cell.length_a   1.000
_cell.length_b   1.000
_cell.length_c   1.000
_cell.angle_alpha   90.00
_cell.angle_beta   90.00
_cell.angle_gamma   90.00
#
_symmetry.space_group_name_H-M   'P 1'
#
loop_
_entity.id
_entity.type
_entity.pdbx_description
1 polymer ?
#
loop_
_entity_poly.entity_id
_entity_poly.type
_entity_poly.pdbx_seq_one_letter_code
_entity_poly.pdbx_strand_id
1 'polypeptide(L)'
;MNNTFYVPKLRQKVKSLIHKCTICRRLEGTSYLYPEKSNLPKFRFAENPFSTVGIDYSGPFQIRNVYKETNDLKHKCWIALTTCLSCRAVHLDIAKNYDSQSCCDVMKRFIARYGVPKIVVSDNGTS
;
A
#
# COMPACT_ATOMS: atom_id res chain seq x y z
N MET A 1 -42.94 -27.06 19.71
CA MET A 1 -41.99 -26.66 20.77
C MET A 1 -42.78 -26.26 21.99
N ASN A 2 -42.62 -26.99 23.06
CA ASN A 2 -43.34 -26.70 24.31
C ASN A 2 -42.85 -25.36 24.86
N ASN A 3 -43.77 -24.40 24.96
CA ASN A 3 -43.52 -23.09 25.57
C ASN A 3 -43.38 -23.21 27.10
N THR A 4 -42.24 -23.78 27.54
CA THR A 4 -42.00 -24.04 28.96
C THR A 4 -41.51 -22.82 29.69
N PHE A 5 -40.98 -21.79 28.99
CA PHE A 5 -40.43 -20.62 29.62
C PHE A 5 -40.82 -19.32 28.92
N TYR A 6 -41.28 -18.36 29.69
CA TYR A 6 -41.50 -16.98 29.24
C TYR A 6 -40.29 -16.12 29.57
N VAL A 7 -39.66 -15.54 28.56
CA VAL A 7 -38.54 -14.62 28.75
C VAL A 7 -39.00 -13.19 28.46
N PRO A 8 -39.08 -12.31 29.46
CA PRO A 8 -39.48 -10.93 29.24
C PRO A 8 -38.54 -10.24 28.25
N LYS A 9 -39.11 -9.51 27.27
CA LYS A 9 -38.32 -8.74 26.27
C LYS A 9 -37.33 -9.59 25.47
N LEU A 10 -37.65 -10.87 25.20
CA LEU A 10 -36.79 -11.81 24.48
C LEU A 10 -36.23 -11.22 23.18
N ARG A 11 -37.10 -10.60 22.35
CA ARG A 11 -36.67 -10.00 21.07
C ARG A 11 -35.59 -8.94 21.21
N GLN A 12 -35.68 -8.10 22.26
CA GLN A 12 -34.67 -7.07 22.53
C GLN A 12 -33.35 -7.69 22.99
N LYS A 13 -33.40 -8.70 23.86
CA LYS A 13 -32.23 -9.44 24.34
C LYS A 13 -31.50 -10.14 23.19
N VAL A 14 -32.26 -10.84 22.31
CA VAL A 14 -31.69 -11.51 21.14
C VAL A 14 -31.02 -10.50 20.19
N LYS A 15 -31.70 -9.40 19.87
CA LYS A 15 -31.09 -8.33 19.05
C LYS A 15 -29.80 -7.79 19.66
N SER A 16 -29.79 -7.55 20.98
CA SER A 16 -28.59 -7.08 21.67
C SER A 16 -27.43 -8.09 21.61
N LEU A 17 -27.73 -9.38 21.75
CA LEU A 17 -26.72 -10.44 21.63
C LEU A 17 -26.15 -10.53 20.20
N ILE A 18 -27.00 -10.48 19.17
CA ILE A 18 -26.57 -10.49 17.76
C ILE A 18 -25.68 -9.27 17.47
N HIS A 19 -26.08 -8.09 17.91
CA HIS A 19 -25.29 -6.86 17.74
C HIS A 19 -23.91 -6.89 18.41
N LYS A 20 -23.79 -7.59 19.55
CA LYS A 20 -22.52 -7.76 20.26
C LYS A 20 -21.68 -8.92 19.71
N CYS A 21 -22.27 -9.84 18.98
CA CYS A 21 -21.56 -11.00 18.43
C CYS A 21 -20.67 -10.60 17.26
N THR A 22 -19.36 -10.82 17.37
CA THR A 22 -18.40 -10.51 16.30
C THR A 22 -18.62 -11.34 15.04
N ILE A 23 -19.05 -12.60 15.19
CA ILE A 23 -19.34 -13.49 14.06
C ILE A 23 -20.57 -13.01 13.30
N CYS A 24 -21.69 -12.72 14.00
CA CYS A 24 -22.89 -12.20 13.36
C CYS A 24 -22.65 -10.86 12.67
N ARG A 25 -21.84 -9.97 13.26
CA ARG A 25 -21.46 -8.69 12.65
C ARG A 25 -20.61 -8.85 11.38
N ARG A 26 -19.79 -9.89 11.29
CA ARG A 26 -19.02 -10.19 10.07
C ARG A 26 -19.89 -10.73 8.95
N LEU A 27 -20.88 -11.57 9.26
CA LEU A 27 -21.69 -12.27 8.26
C LEU A 27 -22.90 -11.44 7.80
N GLU A 28 -23.56 -10.74 8.73
CA GLU A 28 -24.85 -10.07 8.48
C GLU A 28 -24.81 -8.56 8.79
N GLY A 29 -23.62 -8.02 9.11
CA GLY A 29 -23.45 -6.59 9.36
C GLY A 29 -23.66 -5.77 8.09
N THR A 30 -24.26 -4.58 8.24
CA THR A 30 -24.30 -3.59 7.16
C THR A 30 -22.89 -3.18 6.79
N SER A 31 -22.59 -3.16 5.49
CA SER A 31 -21.30 -2.67 4.99
C SER A 31 -21.08 -1.23 5.41
N TYR A 32 -19.81 -0.89 5.68
CA TYR A 32 -19.42 0.48 6.00
C TYR A 32 -19.73 1.38 4.80
N LEU A 33 -20.48 2.44 5.04
CA LEU A 33 -20.71 3.48 4.03
C LEU A 33 -19.46 4.37 3.99
N TYR A 34 -18.73 4.27 2.89
CA TYR A 34 -17.63 5.19 2.65
C TYR A 34 -18.17 6.61 2.42
N PRO A 35 -17.51 7.62 2.98
CA PRO A 35 -17.86 9.00 2.64
C PRO A 35 -17.69 9.23 1.13
N GLU A 36 -18.43 10.18 0.57
CA GLU A 36 -18.30 10.55 -0.82
C GLU A 36 -16.84 10.89 -1.13
N LYS A 37 -16.34 10.30 -2.24
CA LYS A 37 -14.95 10.50 -2.65
C LYS A 37 -14.78 11.95 -3.04
N SER A 38 -13.86 12.65 -2.38
CA SER A 38 -13.43 13.97 -2.81
C SER A 38 -12.80 13.90 -4.20
N ASN A 39 -12.90 14.96 -4.98
CA ASN A 39 -12.24 15.06 -6.27
C ASN A 39 -10.73 14.85 -6.11
N LEU A 40 -10.15 14.07 -7.01
CA LEU A 40 -8.70 13.85 -7.03
C LEU A 40 -7.98 15.17 -7.32
N PRO A 41 -6.81 15.41 -6.73
CA PRO A 41 -5.99 16.56 -7.03
C PRO A 41 -5.67 16.68 -8.53
N LYS A 42 -5.65 17.90 -9.06
CA LYS A 42 -5.44 18.15 -10.51
C LYS A 42 -4.14 17.54 -11.05
N PHE A 43 -3.09 17.45 -10.24
CA PHE A 43 -1.82 16.87 -10.66
C PHE A 43 -1.89 15.35 -10.98
N ARG A 44 -2.99 14.68 -10.61
CA ARG A 44 -3.25 13.28 -10.97
C ARG A 44 -3.82 13.09 -12.37
N PHE A 45 -4.16 14.18 -13.06
CA PHE A 45 -4.69 14.17 -14.42
C PHE A 45 -3.65 14.67 -15.44
N ALA A 46 -2.38 14.30 -15.24
CA ALA A 46 -1.32 14.64 -16.18
C ALA A 46 -1.57 13.98 -17.55
N GLU A 47 -1.34 14.71 -18.63
CA GLU A 47 -1.57 14.25 -20.00
C GLU A 47 -0.57 13.16 -20.41
N ASN A 48 0.69 13.29 -19.98
CA ASN A 48 1.75 12.36 -20.34
C ASN A 48 2.02 11.33 -19.23
N PRO A 49 2.20 10.04 -19.59
CA PRO A 49 2.65 9.02 -18.65
C PRO A 49 3.94 9.45 -17.93
N PHE A 50 4.03 9.14 -16.62
CA PHE A 50 5.17 9.46 -15.76
C PHE A 50 5.50 10.95 -15.61
N SER A 51 4.62 11.86 -16.05
CA SER A 51 4.77 13.30 -15.77
C SER A 51 4.59 13.62 -14.29
N THR A 52 3.73 12.88 -13.61
CA THR A 52 3.56 12.95 -12.14
C THR A 52 3.72 11.55 -11.58
N VAL A 53 4.66 11.38 -10.67
CA VAL A 53 5.03 10.07 -10.13
C VAL A 53 4.97 10.05 -8.60
N GLY A 54 4.58 8.91 -8.07
CA GLY A 54 4.75 8.55 -6.67
C GLY A 54 5.92 7.59 -6.53
N ILE A 55 6.79 7.79 -5.55
CA ILE A 55 7.90 6.90 -5.23
C ILE A 55 7.70 6.32 -3.85
N ASP A 56 7.91 5.02 -3.74
CA ASP A 56 7.87 4.27 -2.50
C ASP A 56 8.99 3.22 -2.48
N TYR A 57 9.42 2.82 -1.28
CA TYR A 57 10.48 1.83 -1.09
C TYR A 57 9.95 0.65 -0.29
N SER A 58 10.24 -0.55 -0.78
CA SER A 58 9.93 -1.80 -0.08
C SER A 58 11.22 -2.55 0.26
N GLY A 59 11.34 -3.06 1.47
CA GLY A 59 12.50 -3.82 1.94
C GLY A 59 12.77 -3.64 3.42
N PRO A 60 13.91 -4.06 3.93
CA PRO A 60 15.05 -4.62 3.18
C PRO A 60 14.84 -6.08 2.76
N PHE A 61 15.25 -6.40 1.55
CA PHE A 61 15.35 -7.78 1.07
C PHE A 61 16.78 -8.29 1.21
N GLN A 62 16.95 -9.54 1.57
CA GLN A 62 18.27 -10.17 1.65
C GLN A 62 18.63 -10.80 0.31
N ILE A 63 19.77 -10.39 -0.26
CA ILE A 63 20.30 -10.98 -1.50
C ILE A 63 21.43 -11.95 -1.12
N ARG A 64 21.40 -13.16 -1.71
CA ARG A 64 22.49 -14.11 -1.63
C ARG A 64 23.44 -13.88 -2.80
N ASN A 65 24.74 -13.76 -2.51
CA ASN A 65 25.73 -13.69 -3.58
C ASN A 65 25.95 -15.10 -4.16
N VAL A 66 25.44 -15.31 -5.37
CA VAL A 66 25.53 -16.63 -6.05
C VAL A 66 26.95 -16.93 -6.55
N TYR A 67 27.79 -15.91 -6.69
CA TYR A 67 29.13 -16.02 -7.28
C TYR A 67 30.27 -16.19 -6.26
N LYS A 68 29.99 -16.14 -4.97
CA LYS A 68 30.97 -16.39 -3.92
C LYS A 68 30.55 -17.60 -3.10
N GLU A 69 31.41 -18.60 -3.05
CA GLU A 69 31.24 -19.84 -2.27
C GLU A 69 31.21 -19.62 -0.74
N THR A 70 31.58 -18.41 -0.27
CA THR A 70 31.52 -18.06 1.15
C THR A 70 30.10 -17.62 1.52
N ASN A 71 29.46 -18.44 2.32
CA ASN A 71 28.07 -18.35 2.79
C ASN A 71 27.70 -17.09 3.61
N ASP A 72 28.60 -16.11 3.79
CA ASP A 72 28.50 -15.13 4.87
C ASP A 72 28.16 -13.69 4.46
N LEU A 73 27.99 -13.37 3.18
CA LEU A 73 27.65 -12.01 2.79
C LEU A 73 26.20 -11.90 2.30
N LYS A 74 25.27 -11.83 3.26
CA LYS A 74 23.91 -11.39 3.01
C LYS A 74 23.91 -9.87 2.78
N HIS A 75 23.77 -9.45 1.53
CA HIS A 75 23.56 -8.05 1.22
C HIS A 75 22.07 -7.71 1.33
N LYS A 76 21.77 -6.53 1.88
CA LYS A 76 20.43 -5.98 1.85
C LYS A 76 20.23 -5.17 0.58
N CYS A 77 19.04 -5.19 0.03
CA CYS A 77 18.62 -4.30 -1.04
C CYS A 77 17.17 -3.87 -0.82
N TRP A 78 16.77 -2.83 -1.49
CA TRP A 78 15.40 -2.31 -1.49
C TRP A 78 14.87 -2.25 -2.90
N ILE A 79 13.58 -2.45 -3.04
CA ILE A 79 12.88 -2.24 -4.30
C ILE A 79 12.28 -0.84 -4.27
N ALA A 80 12.69 -0.02 -5.23
CA ALA A 80 12.09 1.28 -5.47
C ALA A 80 10.92 1.10 -6.44
N LEU A 81 9.73 1.46 -5.99
CA LEU A 81 8.49 1.45 -6.76
C LEU A 81 8.19 2.88 -7.22
N THR A 82 8.23 3.13 -8.51
CA THR A 82 7.80 4.40 -9.09
C THR A 82 6.48 4.19 -9.83
N THR A 83 5.43 4.87 -9.39
CA THR A 83 4.08 4.74 -9.95
C THR A 83 3.66 6.03 -10.64
N CYS A 84 3.21 5.94 -11.88
CA CYS A 84 2.56 7.06 -12.55
C CYS A 84 1.20 7.34 -11.90
N LEU A 85 0.99 8.57 -11.40
CA LEU A 85 -0.24 8.93 -10.70
C LEU A 85 -1.43 9.17 -11.63
N SER A 86 -1.20 9.33 -12.93
CA SER A 86 -2.27 9.49 -13.93
C SER A 86 -2.73 8.16 -14.53
N CYS A 87 -1.83 7.38 -15.11
CA CYS A 87 -2.17 6.13 -15.80
C CYS A 87 -1.94 4.85 -14.98
N ARG A 88 -1.36 4.97 -13.76
CA ARG A 88 -1.03 3.88 -12.84
C ARG A 88 0.02 2.88 -13.38
N ALA A 89 0.75 3.27 -14.42
CA ALA A 89 1.91 2.49 -14.87
C ALA A 89 2.96 2.42 -13.75
N VAL A 90 3.62 1.29 -13.65
CA VAL A 90 4.59 1.00 -12.59
C VAL A 90 5.96 0.75 -13.17
N HIS A 91 6.99 1.35 -12.55
CA HIS A 91 8.39 1.05 -12.80
C HIS A 91 9.02 0.55 -11.50
N LEU A 92 9.72 -0.57 -11.58
CA LEU A 92 10.46 -1.17 -10.46
C LEU A 92 11.95 -1.06 -10.73
N ASP A 93 12.71 -0.66 -9.71
CA ASP A 93 14.16 -0.60 -9.74
C ASP A 93 14.74 -1.07 -8.40
N ILE A 94 16.03 -1.36 -8.37
CA ILE A 94 16.72 -1.84 -7.17
C ILE A 94 17.59 -0.70 -6.61
N ALA A 95 17.39 -0.38 -5.34
CA ALA A 95 18.25 0.47 -4.56
C ALA A 95 19.19 -0.39 -3.70
N LYS A 96 20.49 -0.10 -3.74
CA LYS A 96 21.49 -0.85 -2.96
C LYS A 96 21.35 -0.60 -1.47
N ASN A 97 21.07 0.65 -1.09
CA ASN A 97 20.91 1.10 0.28
C ASN A 97 19.64 1.94 0.42
N TYR A 98 19.23 2.17 1.65
CA TYR A 98 18.16 3.12 1.99
C TYR A 98 18.79 4.47 2.37
N ASP A 99 19.40 5.13 1.38
CA ASP A 99 20.07 6.41 1.54
C ASP A 99 19.77 7.36 0.37
N SER A 100 20.08 8.63 0.54
CA SER A 100 19.84 9.66 -0.47
C SER A 100 20.61 9.42 -1.77
N GLN A 101 21.80 8.84 -1.69
CA GLN A 101 22.60 8.54 -2.87
C GLN A 101 21.96 7.44 -3.73
N SER A 102 21.51 6.37 -3.10
CA SER A 102 20.80 5.29 -3.79
C SER A 102 19.49 5.78 -4.39
N CYS A 103 18.79 6.69 -3.72
CA CYS A 103 17.60 7.35 -4.24
C CYS A 103 17.92 8.16 -5.51
N CYS A 104 18.96 8.96 -5.49
CA CYS A 104 19.42 9.71 -6.66
C CYS A 104 19.78 8.78 -7.83
N ASP A 105 20.42 7.66 -7.56
CA ASP A 105 20.79 6.70 -8.61
C ASP A 105 19.57 6.02 -9.23
N VAL A 106 18.57 5.66 -8.43
CA VAL A 106 17.26 5.17 -8.92
C VAL A 106 16.59 6.22 -9.80
N MET A 107 16.55 7.47 -9.34
CA MET A 107 15.95 8.57 -10.10
C MET A 107 16.68 8.85 -11.41
N LYS A 108 18.01 8.81 -11.44
CA LYS A 108 18.78 8.96 -12.68
C LYS A 108 18.43 7.88 -13.71
N ARG A 109 18.33 6.61 -13.28
CA ARG A 109 17.95 5.51 -14.17
C ARG A 109 16.51 5.65 -14.67
N PHE A 110 15.59 6.08 -13.79
CA PHE A 110 14.21 6.37 -14.15
C PHE A 110 14.13 7.49 -15.20
N ILE A 111 14.80 8.62 -14.96
CA ILE A 111 14.84 9.79 -15.87
C ILE A 111 15.43 9.42 -17.23
N ALA A 112 16.49 8.63 -17.24
CA ALA A 112 17.11 8.16 -18.49
C ALA A 112 16.16 7.34 -19.36
N ARG A 113 15.14 6.69 -18.75
CA ARG A 113 14.17 5.83 -19.44
C ARG A 113 12.88 6.54 -19.83
N TYR A 114 12.36 7.39 -18.96
CA TYR A 114 11.03 7.98 -19.11
C TYR A 114 11.02 9.51 -19.22
N GLY A 115 12.16 10.15 -19.06
CA GLY A 115 12.28 11.60 -18.98
C GLY A 115 12.06 12.16 -17.57
N VAL A 116 12.21 13.46 -17.44
CA VAL A 116 12.11 14.15 -16.13
C VAL A 116 10.65 14.33 -15.73
N PRO A 117 10.22 13.79 -14.59
CA PRO A 117 8.87 14.04 -14.08
C PRO A 117 8.73 15.50 -13.64
N LYS A 118 7.54 16.08 -13.87
CA LYS A 118 7.22 17.44 -13.41
C LYS A 118 6.96 17.49 -11.90
N ILE A 119 6.38 16.42 -11.36
CA ILE A 119 6.03 16.32 -9.94
C ILE A 119 6.44 14.93 -9.44
N VAL A 120 7.14 14.91 -8.32
CA VAL A 120 7.48 13.69 -7.59
C VAL A 120 6.84 13.77 -6.21
N VAL A 121 6.09 12.74 -5.83
CA VAL A 121 5.45 12.60 -4.53
C VAL A 121 6.08 11.41 -3.81
N SER A 122 6.55 11.60 -2.60
CA SER A 122 7.04 10.52 -1.73
C SER A 122 6.40 10.65 -0.35
N ASP A 123 6.45 9.58 0.42
CA ASP A 123 6.15 9.66 1.84
C ASP A 123 7.26 10.44 2.58
N ASN A 124 6.98 10.84 3.81
CA ASN A 124 7.94 11.54 4.67
C ASN A 124 8.78 10.53 5.47
N GLY A 125 9.35 9.54 4.78
CA GLY A 125 10.22 8.54 5.40
C GLY A 125 11.44 9.20 6.04
N THR A 126 11.62 9.00 7.33
CA THR A 126 12.86 9.36 8.04
C THR A 126 13.91 8.29 7.74
N SER A 127 14.97 8.66 7.07
CA SER A 127 16.17 7.84 6.89
C SER A 127 17.07 7.91 8.12
#